data_d52090b55d9b0b2adbcb3cc18b952001
#
_entry.id   d52090b55d9b0b2adbcb3cc18b952001
#
_cell.length_a   1.000
_cell.length_b   1.000
_cell.length_c   1.000
_cell.angle_alpha   90.00
_cell.angle_beta   90.00
_cell.angle_gamma   90.00
#
_symmetry.space_group_name_H-M   'P 1'
#
loop_
_entity.id
_entity.type
_entity.pdbx_description
1 polymer ?
#
loop_
_entity_poly.entity_id
_entity_poly.type
_entity_poly.pdbx_seq_one_letter_code
_entity_poly.pdbx_strand_id
1 'polypeptide(L)'
;MPQATRYQTAEGPGGAPSAKGVSPAAPPRLSGRNSYSIFVGFMKVLLPALAVALILLVVIWPQLGRDDSRFRIRVSDISLEQADSLSMLNARFEGVDGHDQPFVLTADEATQTADDDNLVHLELPKGDMTLEDGTWLAMTAREGRYRRNIQVLELSGEVTLFHDQGFEMRKEAARIDLEAGTAGGSEPVEGQGPFGTLVSEGFRVLDRGERIIFTGRSRAVFHPDATQVEQ
;
A
#
# COMPACT_ATOMS: atom_id res chain seq x y z
N MET A 1 -3.46 -75.75 51.32
CA MET A 1 -3.98 -77.14 51.47
C MET A 1 -5.01 -77.43 50.38
N PRO A 2 -5.07 -78.61 49.89
CA PRO A 2 -4.09 -79.46 49.16
C PRO A 2 -4.62 -79.78 47.76
N GLN A 3 -3.96 -80.32 46.91
CA GLN A 3 -3.36 -81.58 46.50
C GLN A 3 -3.41 -81.64 44.98
N ALA A 4 -2.39 -81.89 44.25
CA ALA A 4 -1.67 -83.12 44.00
C ALA A 4 -2.50 -84.15 43.24
N THR A 5 -1.97 -84.62 42.11
CA THR A 5 -1.80 -85.98 41.68
C THR A 5 -1.49 -86.06 40.20
N ARG A 6 -0.28 -86.26 39.70
CA ARG A 6 0.43 -87.56 39.43
C ARG A 6 -0.38 -88.55 38.61
N TYR A 7 0.19 -88.96 37.51
CA TYR A 7 0.67 -90.38 37.13
C TYR A 7 0.94 -90.32 35.63
N GLN A 8 2.11 -90.51 35.11
CA GLN A 8 2.98 -91.71 35.04
C GLN A 8 2.61 -92.65 33.90
N THR A 9 3.55 -92.81 32.99
CA THR A 9 4.24 -93.99 32.48
C THR A 9 3.53 -94.98 31.55
N ALA A 10 4.16 -95.22 30.39
CA ALA A 10 4.69 -96.48 29.89
C ALA A 10 5.10 -96.37 28.41
N GLU A 11 6.31 -96.45 28.09
CA GLU A 11 7.16 -97.54 27.55
C GLU A 11 6.71 -98.18 26.23
N GLY A 12 7.48 -97.99 25.24
CA GLY A 12 8.20 -98.55 24.19
C GLY A 12 7.68 -99.79 23.45
N PRO A 13 8.40 -100.44 22.50
CA PRO A 13 9.48 -99.99 21.65
C PRO A 13 9.28 -100.37 20.15
N GLY A 14 10.20 -99.95 19.27
CA GLY A 14 10.47 -100.79 18.12
C GLY A 14 10.52 -100.08 16.74
N GLY A 15 11.66 -100.11 16.13
CA GLY A 15 11.80 -100.25 14.69
C GLY A 15 12.21 -99.02 13.85
N ALA A 16 13.49 -98.95 13.59
CA ALA A 16 14.03 -98.24 12.38
C ALA A 16 13.62 -99.01 11.12
N PRO A 17 13.67 -98.38 9.88
CA PRO A 17 14.87 -97.84 9.35
C PRO A 17 14.71 -96.59 8.40
N SER A 18 15.78 -95.85 8.34
CA SER A 18 16.40 -95.18 7.21
C SER A 18 15.58 -94.83 5.95
N ALA A 19 15.41 -93.53 5.64
CA ALA A 19 15.41 -93.00 4.29
C ALA A 19 15.80 -91.53 4.28
N LYS A 20 16.93 -91.34 3.69
CA LYS A 20 17.47 -90.24 2.95
C LYS A 20 16.75 -88.89 2.99
N GLY A 21 17.56 -87.89 3.29
CA GLY A 21 17.41 -86.49 3.28
C GLY A 21 16.68 -85.86 2.10
N VAL A 22 15.87 -84.91 2.46
CA VAL A 22 15.56 -83.78 1.63
C VAL A 22 15.61 -82.56 2.56
N SER A 23 16.63 -81.74 2.29
CA SER A 23 16.74 -80.38 2.91
C SER A 23 15.57 -79.52 2.43
N PRO A 24 14.81 -78.87 3.33
CA PRO A 24 13.89 -77.83 2.92
C PRO A 24 14.68 -76.58 2.59
N ALA A 25 14.55 -76.11 1.35
CA ALA A 25 15.04 -74.85 0.86
C ALA A 25 14.51 -73.71 1.72
N ALA A 26 15.40 -72.87 2.20
CA ALA A 26 15.06 -71.63 2.92
C ALA A 26 14.24 -70.72 1.98
N PRO A 27 13.17 -70.07 2.48
CA PRO A 27 12.42 -69.12 1.67
C PRO A 27 13.31 -67.87 1.38
N PRO A 28 13.17 -67.30 0.17
CA PRO A 28 13.92 -66.10 -0.16
C PRO A 28 13.51 -64.94 0.75
N ARG A 29 14.47 -64.34 1.43
CA ARG A 29 14.28 -63.11 2.16
C ARG A 29 14.05 -62.00 1.13
N LEU A 30 12.80 -61.60 0.93
CA LEU A 30 12.44 -60.40 0.24
C LEU A 30 12.98 -59.23 1.07
N SER A 31 14.13 -58.71 0.67
CA SER A 31 14.63 -57.43 1.11
C SER A 31 13.69 -56.34 0.58
N GLY A 32 12.65 -56.09 1.33
CA GLY A 32 11.82 -54.90 1.12
C GLY A 32 12.68 -53.67 1.42
N ARG A 33 13.24 -53.09 0.40
CA ARG A 33 13.88 -51.77 0.52
C ARG A 33 12.86 -50.82 1.10
N ASN A 34 13.14 -50.35 2.32
CA ASN A 34 12.32 -49.42 3.08
C ASN A 34 12.25 -48.05 2.40
N SER A 35 11.59 -47.94 1.23
CA SER A 35 11.28 -46.67 0.56
C SER A 35 10.48 -45.73 1.48
N TYR A 36 9.70 -46.33 2.41
CA TYR A 36 8.95 -45.60 3.42
C TYR A 36 9.87 -44.87 4.44
N SER A 37 10.96 -45.53 4.86
CA SER A 37 11.89 -44.93 5.82
C SER A 37 12.68 -43.77 5.22
N ILE A 38 13.00 -43.82 3.90
CA ILE A 38 13.68 -42.74 3.18
C ILE A 38 12.70 -41.59 2.98
N PHE A 39 11.44 -41.87 2.66
CA PHE A 39 10.40 -40.82 2.50
C PHE A 39 10.12 -40.14 3.83
N VAL A 40 9.99 -40.86 4.93
CA VAL A 40 9.80 -40.23 6.25
C VAL A 40 11.03 -39.43 6.70
N GLY A 41 12.24 -39.91 6.41
CA GLY A 41 13.47 -39.18 6.68
C GLY A 41 13.56 -37.86 5.89
N PHE A 42 13.20 -37.90 4.62
CA PHE A 42 13.15 -36.72 3.75
C PHE A 42 12.10 -35.71 4.22
N MET A 43 10.89 -36.19 4.59
CA MET A 43 9.80 -35.35 5.07
C MET A 43 10.14 -34.67 6.41
N LYS A 44 10.91 -35.36 7.27
CA LYS A 44 11.36 -34.81 8.57
C LYS A 44 12.32 -33.64 8.44
N VAL A 45 13.05 -33.53 7.33
CA VAL A 45 13.94 -32.39 7.02
C VAL A 45 13.24 -31.35 6.17
N LEU A 46 12.42 -31.78 5.21
CA LEU A 46 11.72 -30.88 4.28
C LEU A 46 10.72 -29.96 5.01
N LEU A 47 9.93 -30.51 5.96
CA LEU A 47 8.93 -29.74 6.70
C LEU A 47 9.54 -28.58 7.52
N PRO A 48 10.58 -28.78 8.35
CA PRO A 48 11.20 -27.66 9.06
C PRO A 48 11.92 -26.70 8.12
N ALA A 49 12.52 -27.18 7.04
CA ALA A 49 13.15 -26.29 6.03
C ALA A 49 12.10 -25.39 5.34
N LEU A 50 10.94 -25.95 4.99
CA LEU A 50 9.83 -25.17 4.43
C LEU A 50 9.27 -24.16 5.44
N ALA A 51 9.14 -24.56 6.72
CA ALA A 51 8.70 -23.65 7.77
C ALA A 51 9.65 -22.47 7.96
N VAL A 52 10.96 -22.73 7.97
CA VAL A 52 11.99 -21.66 8.03
C VAL A 52 11.94 -20.76 6.80
N ALA A 53 11.77 -21.34 5.60
CA ALA A 53 11.65 -20.57 4.37
C ALA A 53 10.39 -19.66 4.37
N LEU A 54 9.26 -20.14 4.90
CA LEU A 54 8.04 -19.35 5.06
C LEU A 54 8.22 -18.23 6.08
N ILE A 55 8.88 -18.50 7.21
CA ILE A 55 9.18 -17.46 8.21
C ILE A 55 10.10 -16.39 7.62
N LEU A 56 11.15 -16.78 6.91
CA LEU A 56 12.03 -15.85 6.22
C LEU A 56 11.28 -15.03 5.17
N LEU A 57 10.37 -15.64 4.41
CA LEU A 57 9.53 -14.94 3.45
C LEU A 57 8.66 -13.87 4.13
N VAL A 58 8.02 -14.21 5.25
CA VAL A 58 7.17 -13.28 6.01
C VAL A 58 7.99 -12.13 6.63
N VAL A 59 9.21 -12.41 7.09
CA VAL A 59 10.10 -11.37 7.67
C VAL A 59 10.68 -10.45 6.58
N ILE A 60 10.97 -10.99 5.39
CA ILE A 60 11.54 -10.22 4.28
C ILE A 60 10.46 -9.44 3.53
N TRP A 61 9.20 -9.94 3.50
CA TRP A 61 8.08 -9.31 2.80
C TRP A 61 7.85 -7.83 3.17
N PRO A 62 7.84 -7.42 4.45
CA PRO A 62 7.66 -6.01 4.80
C PRO A 62 8.89 -5.14 4.51
N GLN A 63 10.04 -5.72 4.23
CA GLN A 63 11.24 -4.96 3.84
C GLN A 63 11.32 -4.73 2.32
N LEU A 64 10.68 -5.58 1.51
CA LEU A 64 10.52 -5.36 0.06
C LEU A 64 9.35 -4.42 -0.26
N GLY A 65 8.42 -4.20 0.66
CA GLY A 65 7.19 -3.42 0.47
C GLY A 65 7.29 -1.96 0.92
N ARG A 66 8.48 -1.42 1.11
CA ARG A 66 8.64 0.00 1.50
C ARG A 66 8.62 1.00 0.34
N ASP A 67 8.37 0.52 -0.87
CA ASP A 67 8.00 1.37 -2.01
C ASP A 67 6.50 1.23 -2.29
N ASP A 68 5.67 1.57 -1.29
CA ASP A 68 4.21 1.63 -1.45
C ASP A 68 3.75 2.93 -2.10
N SER A 69 4.32 3.29 -3.22
CA SER A 69 3.54 3.98 -4.25
C SER A 69 2.77 2.91 -5.02
N ARG A 70 1.57 2.58 -4.56
CA ARG A 70 0.64 1.71 -5.29
C ARG A 70 0.14 2.41 -6.53
N PHE A 71 1.02 2.50 -7.50
CA PHE A 71 0.70 2.96 -8.83
C PHE A 71 -0.01 1.83 -9.57
N ARG A 72 -1.34 1.88 -9.61
CA ARG A 72 -2.14 1.03 -10.50
C ARG A 72 -2.22 1.68 -11.87
N ILE A 73 -1.31 1.32 -12.74
CA ILE A 73 -1.41 1.67 -14.16
C ILE A 73 -2.56 0.87 -14.76
N ARG A 74 -3.66 1.54 -15.11
CA ARG A 74 -4.53 1.04 -16.17
C ARG A 74 -3.92 1.47 -17.49
N VAL A 75 -3.23 0.56 -18.12
CA VAL A 75 -2.72 0.74 -19.47
C VAL A 75 -3.89 0.63 -20.44
N SER A 76 -4.43 1.77 -20.85
CA SER A 76 -5.31 1.85 -22.01
C SER A 76 -4.61 2.75 -23.03
N ASP A 77 -4.19 2.15 -24.13
CA ASP A 77 -3.59 2.77 -25.32
C ASP A 77 -2.23 3.47 -25.13
N ILE A 78 -1.17 2.68 -25.30
CA ILE A 78 0.19 3.21 -25.49
C ILE A 78 0.39 3.44 -26.98
N SER A 79 0.42 4.69 -27.40
CA SER A 79 0.97 5.08 -28.70
C SER A 79 2.49 5.02 -28.63
N LEU A 80 3.09 4.12 -29.40
CA LEU A 80 4.53 3.81 -29.39
C LEU A 80 5.45 4.92 -29.98
N GLU A 81 4.98 6.14 -30.17
CA GLU A 81 5.72 7.21 -30.84
C GLU A 81 6.38 8.25 -29.92
N GLN A 82 6.25 8.12 -28.59
CA GLN A 82 6.88 9.02 -27.62
C GLN A 82 7.77 8.25 -26.63
N ALA A 83 8.83 7.67 -27.12
CA ALA A 83 9.76 6.84 -26.35
C ALA A 83 10.56 7.61 -25.25
N ASP A 84 10.45 8.95 -25.17
CA ASP A 84 11.21 9.77 -24.22
C ASP A 84 10.41 10.33 -23.05
N SER A 85 9.08 10.13 -23.00
CA SER A 85 8.25 10.55 -21.87
C SER A 85 7.17 9.54 -21.58
N LEU A 86 7.03 9.15 -20.30
CA LEU A 86 5.93 8.30 -19.84
C LEU A 86 4.71 9.17 -19.57
N SER A 87 3.68 9.08 -20.43
CA SER A 87 2.43 9.81 -20.27
C SER A 87 1.30 8.87 -19.84
N MET A 88 0.42 9.36 -18.98
CA MET A 88 -0.77 8.68 -18.51
C MET A 88 -1.99 9.58 -18.63
N LEU A 89 -3.02 9.07 -19.28
CA LEU A 89 -4.32 9.74 -19.37
C LEU A 89 -5.20 9.38 -18.15
N ASN A 90 -5.96 10.36 -17.66
CA ASN A 90 -6.82 10.22 -16.49
C ASN A 90 -6.05 9.67 -15.27
N ALA A 91 -4.89 10.26 -15.01
CA ALA A 91 -4.03 9.87 -13.90
C ALA A 91 -4.75 10.07 -12.56
N ARG A 92 -4.64 9.07 -11.68
CA ARG A 92 -5.14 9.14 -10.30
C ARG A 92 -4.05 8.73 -9.34
N PHE A 93 -3.78 9.60 -8.41
CA PHE A 93 -2.80 9.43 -7.37
C PHE A 93 -3.50 9.45 -6.01
N GLU A 94 -3.30 8.43 -5.22
CA GLU A 94 -3.81 8.35 -3.86
C GLU A 94 -2.63 8.24 -2.91
N GLY A 95 -2.65 9.02 -1.86
CA GLY A 95 -1.60 9.04 -0.86
C GLY A 95 -2.13 9.41 0.52
N VAL A 96 -1.22 9.41 1.46
CA VAL A 96 -1.45 9.97 2.79
C VAL A 96 -0.39 11.04 3.03
N ASP A 97 -0.76 12.07 3.75
CA ASP A 97 0.18 13.10 4.17
C ASP A 97 1.06 12.61 5.34
N GLY A 98 1.93 13.47 5.87
CA GLY A 98 2.80 13.13 6.99
C GLY A 98 2.07 12.78 8.31
N HIS A 99 0.73 12.74 8.33
CA HIS A 99 -0.12 12.42 9.49
C HIS A 99 -1.24 11.44 9.17
N ASP A 100 -1.03 10.61 8.12
CA ASP A 100 -1.98 9.58 7.68
C ASP A 100 -3.33 10.12 7.16
N GLN A 101 -3.42 11.42 6.81
CA GLN A 101 -4.63 11.97 6.19
C GLN A 101 -4.67 11.61 4.71
N PRO A 102 -5.76 11.01 4.22
CA PRO A 102 -5.85 10.60 2.84
C PRO A 102 -6.04 11.81 1.92
N PHE A 103 -5.31 11.84 0.83
CA PHE A 103 -5.54 12.76 -0.27
C PHE A 103 -5.61 12.02 -1.60
N VAL A 104 -6.33 12.61 -2.53
CA VAL A 104 -6.46 12.14 -3.90
C VAL A 104 -6.06 13.26 -4.84
N LEU A 105 -5.16 12.99 -5.77
CA LEU A 105 -4.77 13.90 -6.84
C LEU A 105 -5.10 13.23 -8.17
N THR A 106 -5.91 13.88 -8.98
CA THR A 106 -6.25 13.45 -10.33
C THR A 106 -5.76 14.45 -11.35
N ALA A 107 -5.49 14.03 -12.57
CA ALA A 107 -5.16 14.90 -13.68
C ALA A 107 -5.67 14.30 -14.99
N ASP A 108 -6.01 15.13 -15.96
CA ASP A 108 -6.42 14.64 -17.27
C ASP A 108 -5.25 13.96 -17.97
N GLU A 109 -4.04 14.51 -17.82
CA GLU A 109 -2.79 13.89 -18.25
C GLU A 109 -1.70 14.08 -17.19
N ALA A 110 -0.87 13.06 -17.01
CA ALA A 110 0.33 13.10 -16.18
C ALA A 110 1.53 12.61 -16.99
N THR A 111 2.52 13.47 -17.19
CA THR A 111 3.71 13.19 -17.99
C THR A 111 4.95 13.22 -17.11
N GLN A 112 5.71 12.16 -17.14
CA GLN A 112 7.02 12.05 -16.50
C GLN A 112 8.09 12.29 -17.56
N THR A 113 9.00 13.23 -17.33
CA THR A 113 10.11 13.53 -18.23
C THR A 113 11.26 12.55 -18.02
N ALA A 114 11.91 12.13 -19.08
CA ALA A 114 13.06 11.19 -19.02
C ALA A 114 14.26 11.74 -18.21
N ASP A 115 14.41 13.05 -18.13
CA ASP A 115 15.53 13.71 -17.44
C ASP A 115 15.38 13.77 -15.91
N ASP A 116 14.15 13.64 -15.37
CA ASP A 116 13.87 13.66 -13.93
C ASP A 116 12.70 12.75 -13.57
N ASP A 117 13.01 11.55 -13.13
CA ASP A 117 12.03 10.53 -12.72
C ASP A 117 11.15 10.98 -11.53
N ASN A 118 11.57 12.00 -10.79
CA ASN A 118 10.81 12.52 -9.65
C ASN A 118 9.84 13.62 -10.02
N LEU A 119 9.98 14.20 -11.21
CA LEU A 119 9.12 15.30 -11.65
C LEU A 119 8.02 14.79 -12.58
N VAL A 120 6.78 15.05 -12.18
CA VAL A 120 5.57 14.75 -12.96
C VAL A 120 4.87 16.05 -13.31
N HIS A 121 4.66 16.29 -14.59
CA HIS A 121 3.81 17.36 -15.10
C HIS A 121 2.36 16.88 -15.14
N LEU A 122 1.44 17.72 -14.68
CA LEU A 122 0.02 17.43 -14.58
C LEU A 122 -0.78 18.46 -15.37
N GLU A 123 -1.68 17.99 -16.21
CA GLU A 123 -2.66 18.81 -16.90
C GLU A 123 -4.01 18.74 -16.19
N LEU A 124 -4.62 19.90 -15.94
CA LEU A 124 -5.89 20.06 -15.25
C LEU A 124 -5.96 19.26 -13.92
N PRO A 125 -4.96 19.43 -13.03
CA PRO A 125 -4.96 18.72 -11.77
C PRO A 125 -6.14 19.11 -10.89
N LYS A 126 -6.70 18.11 -10.18
CA LYS A 126 -7.73 18.24 -9.15
C LYS A 126 -7.29 17.45 -7.93
N GLY A 127 -7.26 18.10 -6.79
CA GLY A 127 -6.90 17.48 -5.52
C GLY A 127 -8.05 17.54 -4.54
N ASP A 128 -8.23 16.46 -3.80
CA ASP A 128 -9.21 16.32 -2.73
C ASP A 128 -8.51 15.82 -1.48
N MET A 129 -8.82 16.43 -0.34
CA MET A 129 -8.29 16.05 0.97
C MET A 129 -9.38 16.19 2.03
N THR A 130 -9.40 15.29 2.98
CA THR A 130 -10.23 15.41 4.18
C THR A 130 -9.34 15.57 5.40
N LEU A 131 -9.55 16.64 6.15
CA LEU A 131 -8.81 16.96 7.38
C LEU A 131 -9.29 16.09 8.55
N GLU A 132 -8.54 16.09 9.67
CA GLU A 132 -8.86 15.31 10.88
C GLU A 132 -10.22 15.66 11.50
N ASP A 133 -10.63 16.93 11.41
CA ASP A 133 -11.93 17.42 11.88
C ASP A 133 -13.10 17.08 10.95
N GLY A 134 -12.83 16.39 9.84
CA GLY A 134 -13.81 16.02 8.83
C GLY A 134 -14.03 17.09 7.76
N THR A 135 -13.35 18.23 7.83
CA THR A 135 -13.41 19.29 6.83
C THR A 135 -12.91 18.79 5.48
N TRP A 136 -13.66 19.04 4.42
CA TRP A 136 -13.27 18.71 3.07
C TRP A 136 -12.68 19.91 2.35
N LEU A 137 -11.52 19.70 1.74
CA LEU A 137 -10.82 20.65 0.90
C LEU A 137 -10.71 20.07 -0.51
N ALA A 138 -11.02 20.89 -1.52
CA ALA A 138 -10.75 20.56 -2.91
C ALA A 138 -9.95 21.67 -3.57
N MET A 139 -9.10 21.30 -4.53
CA MET A 139 -8.33 22.25 -5.31
C MET A 139 -8.33 21.89 -6.78
N THR A 140 -8.27 22.90 -7.63
CA THR A 140 -8.13 22.75 -9.08
C THR A 140 -7.10 23.74 -9.61
N ALA A 141 -6.45 23.41 -10.73
CA ALA A 141 -5.57 24.29 -11.46
C ALA A 141 -5.53 23.91 -12.95
N ARG A 142 -4.91 24.73 -13.79
CA ARG A 142 -4.67 24.37 -15.20
C ARG A 142 -3.47 23.46 -15.35
N GLU A 143 -2.41 23.71 -14.60
CA GLU A 143 -1.17 22.96 -14.66
C GLU A 143 -0.64 22.67 -13.26
N GLY A 144 0.05 21.54 -13.13
CA GLY A 144 0.74 21.15 -11.92
C GLY A 144 2.11 20.55 -12.18
N ARG A 145 3.00 20.68 -11.22
CA ARG A 145 4.30 20.01 -11.18
C ARG A 145 4.42 19.33 -9.83
N TYR A 146 4.41 18.02 -9.83
CA TYR A 146 4.56 17.22 -8.61
C TYR A 146 5.95 16.61 -8.52
N ARG A 147 6.67 16.92 -7.44
CA ARG A 147 7.96 16.31 -7.10
C ARG A 147 7.76 15.23 -6.05
N ARG A 148 7.90 13.97 -6.46
CA ARG A 148 7.66 12.80 -5.62
C ARG A 148 8.63 12.69 -4.45
N ASN A 149 9.92 12.96 -4.67
CA ASN A 149 10.99 12.78 -3.69
C ASN A 149 10.90 13.73 -2.48
N ILE A 150 10.26 14.89 -2.65
CA ILE A 150 10.08 15.90 -1.60
C ILE A 150 8.60 16.23 -1.36
N GLN A 151 7.68 15.50 -1.96
CA GLN A 151 6.22 15.63 -1.84
C GLN A 151 5.70 17.07 -2.01
N VAL A 152 6.26 17.80 -2.95
CA VAL A 152 5.88 19.18 -3.25
C VAL A 152 5.08 19.23 -4.53
N LEU A 153 3.91 19.87 -4.47
CA LEU A 153 3.04 20.16 -5.60
C LEU A 153 3.04 21.68 -5.88
N GLU A 154 3.46 22.06 -7.06
CA GLU A 154 3.40 23.43 -7.57
C GLU A 154 2.26 23.49 -8.58
N LEU A 155 1.31 24.39 -8.35
CA LEU A 155 0.14 24.62 -9.18
C LEU A 155 0.23 25.98 -9.85
N SER A 156 -0.23 26.06 -11.09
CA SER A 156 -0.27 27.31 -11.87
C SER A 156 -1.50 27.36 -12.78
N GLY A 157 -1.93 28.58 -13.08
CA GLY A 157 -3.09 28.88 -13.93
C GLY A 157 -4.41 28.64 -13.21
N GLU A 158 -5.04 29.72 -12.77
CA GLU A 158 -6.38 29.72 -12.16
C GLU A 158 -6.53 28.70 -11.01
N VAL A 159 -5.58 28.69 -10.09
CA VAL A 159 -5.64 27.83 -8.91
C VAL A 159 -6.83 28.24 -8.06
N THR A 160 -7.75 27.31 -7.85
CA THR A 160 -8.93 27.52 -7.00
C THR A 160 -8.92 26.50 -5.87
N LEU A 161 -9.08 26.99 -4.65
CA LEU A 161 -9.27 26.17 -3.44
C LEU A 161 -10.70 26.33 -2.95
N PHE A 162 -11.36 25.22 -2.71
CA PHE A 162 -12.70 25.12 -2.12
C PHE A 162 -12.62 24.51 -0.74
N HIS A 163 -13.41 25.07 0.16
CA HIS A 163 -13.59 24.56 1.53
C HIS A 163 -15.07 24.26 1.75
N ASP A 164 -15.40 23.17 2.42
CA ASP A 164 -16.77 22.68 2.60
C ASP A 164 -17.71 23.67 3.30
N GLN A 165 -17.19 24.59 4.09
CA GLN A 165 -17.97 25.69 4.69
C GLN A 165 -18.33 26.81 3.68
N GLY A 166 -18.14 26.57 2.39
CA GLY A 166 -18.50 27.51 1.33
C GLY A 166 -17.48 28.63 1.09
N PHE A 167 -16.24 28.46 1.54
CA PHE A 167 -15.17 29.37 1.18
C PHE A 167 -14.50 28.94 -0.12
N GLU A 168 -14.21 29.90 -0.96
CA GLU A 168 -13.48 29.73 -2.20
C GLU A 168 -12.34 30.75 -2.26
N MET A 169 -11.15 30.28 -2.59
CA MET A 169 -9.98 31.14 -2.82
C MET A 169 -9.47 30.92 -4.23
N ARG A 170 -9.20 32.01 -4.95
CA ARG A 170 -8.64 32.01 -6.29
C ARG A 170 -7.30 32.69 -6.34
N LYS A 171 -6.41 32.15 -7.14
CA LYS A 171 -5.03 32.60 -7.25
C LYS A 171 -4.39 32.11 -8.55
N GLU A 172 -3.33 32.79 -8.99
CA GLU A 172 -2.62 32.41 -10.22
C GLU A 172 -1.68 31.20 -9.99
N ALA A 173 -1.00 31.14 -8.84
CA ALA A 173 -0.10 30.04 -8.54
C ALA A 173 -0.06 29.71 -7.04
N ALA A 174 0.13 28.45 -6.69
CA ALA A 174 0.27 27.97 -5.32
C ALA A 174 1.35 26.89 -5.23
N ARG A 175 2.05 26.84 -4.10
CA ARG A 175 2.98 25.80 -3.74
C ARG A 175 2.47 25.10 -2.50
N ILE A 176 2.38 23.78 -2.55
CA ILE A 176 1.88 22.92 -1.48
C ILE A 176 2.99 21.93 -1.13
N ASP A 177 3.32 21.87 0.14
CA ASP A 177 4.21 20.89 0.73
C ASP A 177 3.35 19.89 1.48
N LEU A 178 3.16 18.71 0.89
CA LEU A 178 2.29 17.67 1.43
C LEU A 178 2.89 17.00 2.68
N GLU A 179 4.22 16.92 2.76
CA GLU A 179 4.89 16.37 3.94
C GLU A 179 4.75 17.32 5.14
N ALA A 180 5.02 18.62 4.93
CA ALA A 180 4.90 19.62 5.98
C ALA A 180 3.46 20.04 6.25
N GLY A 181 2.49 19.71 5.40
CA GLY A 181 1.10 20.15 5.50
C GLY A 181 0.95 21.67 5.40
N THR A 182 1.76 22.29 4.55
CA THR A 182 1.76 23.76 4.35
C THR A 182 1.50 24.11 2.90
N ALA A 183 0.85 25.26 2.70
CA ALA A 183 0.69 25.82 1.36
C ALA A 183 0.89 27.35 1.40
N GLY A 184 1.19 27.94 0.26
CA GLY A 184 1.34 29.38 0.18
C GLY A 184 1.67 29.90 -1.21
N GLY A 185 1.71 31.22 -1.31
CA GLY A 185 2.10 31.94 -2.49
C GLY A 185 2.14 33.44 -2.22
N SER A 186 3.01 34.13 -2.94
CA SER A 186 3.27 35.55 -2.80
C SER A 186 2.47 36.41 -3.78
N GLU A 187 1.74 35.80 -4.71
CA GLU A 187 0.88 36.56 -5.63
C GLU A 187 -0.47 36.88 -4.98
N PRO A 188 -1.21 37.86 -5.54
CA PRO A 188 -2.54 38.22 -5.03
C PRO A 188 -3.48 37.05 -4.95
N VAL A 189 -4.27 37.02 -3.90
CA VAL A 189 -5.32 36.03 -3.66
C VAL A 189 -6.66 36.71 -3.43
N GLU A 190 -7.67 36.21 -4.07
CA GLU A 190 -9.07 36.59 -3.88
C GLU A 190 -9.81 35.48 -3.17
N GLY A 191 -10.50 35.82 -2.10
CA GLY A 191 -11.31 34.91 -1.32
C GLY A 191 -12.76 35.36 -1.26
N GLN A 192 -13.69 34.44 -1.33
CA GLN A 192 -15.10 34.66 -1.09
C GLN A 192 -15.67 33.56 -0.20
N GLY A 193 -16.68 33.92 0.57
CA GLY A 193 -17.34 32.98 1.46
C GLY A 193 -18.66 33.52 1.97
N PRO A 194 -19.37 32.76 2.83
CA PRO A 194 -20.68 33.14 3.37
C PRO A 194 -20.66 34.47 4.12
N PHE A 195 -19.52 34.82 4.71
CA PHE A 195 -19.40 36.01 5.55
C PHE A 195 -18.86 37.25 4.82
N GLY A 196 -18.43 37.10 3.54
CA GLY A 196 -17.91 38.23 2.81
C GLY A 196 -16.85 37.87 1.77
N THR A 197 -16.06 38.88 1.41
CA THR A 197 -14.99 38.77 0.42
C THR A 197 -13.67 39.24 1.01
N LEU A 198 -12.57 38.69 0.52
CA LEU A 198 -11.21 39.02 0.92
C LEU A 198 -10.32 39.18 -0.29
N VAL A 199 -9.46 40.19 -0.29
CA VAL A 199 -8.35 40.36 -1.24
C VAL A 199 -7.07 40.58 -0.44
N SER A 200 -6.00 39.85 -0.79
CA SER A 200 -4.71 39.95 -0.11
C SER A 200 -3.56 39.85 -1.12
N GLU A 201 -2.38 40.38 -0.77
CA GLU A 201 -1.18 40.25 -1.59
C GLU A 201 -0.56 38.85 -1.57
N GLY A 202 -0.89 38.03 -0.58
CA GLY A 202 -0.45 36.66 -0.48
C GLY A 202 -1.17 35.91 0.62
N PHE A 203 -0.90 34.62 0.73
CA PHE A 203 -1.42 33.80 1.81
C PHE A 203 -0.41 32.71 2.21
N ARG A 204 -0.61 32.18 3.39
CA ARG A 204 0.08 31.01 3.92
C ARG A 204 -0.91 30.13 4.67
N VAL A 205 -0.94 28.88 4.32
CA VAL A 205 -1.68 27.83 5.02
C VAL A 205 -0.70 27.08 5.91
N LEU A 206 -1.04 26.97 7.15
CA LEU A 206 -0.30 26.23 8.18
C LEU A 206 -1.21 25.19 8.80
N ASP A 207 -0.58 24.25 9.50
CA ASP A 207 -1.32 23.25 10.26
C ASP A 207 -2.39 22.56 9.39
N ARG A 208 -2.01 22.19 8.14
CA ARG A 208 -2.83 21.48 7.13
C ARG A 208 -4.18 22.10 6.78
N GLY A 209 -4.28 23.40 6.86
CA GLY A 209 -5.51 24.10 6.53
C GLY A 209 -6.26 24.65 7.73
N GLU A 210 -5.94 24.21 8.95
CA GLU A 210 -6.56 24.74 10.16
C GLU A 210 -6.32 26.26 10.34
N ARG A 211 -5.19 26.74 9.83
CA ARG A 211 -4.81 28.13 9.95
C ARG A 211 -4.39 28.72 8.61
N ILE A 212 -5.14 29.71 8.17
CA ILE A 212 -4.85 30.50 6.98
C ILE A 212 -4.43 31.90 7.41
N ILE A 213 -3.24 32.33 6.99
CA ILE A 213 -2.69 33.66 7.25
C ILE A 213 -2.62 34.43 5.94
N PHE A 214 -3.32 35.53 5.83
CA PHE A 214 -3.21 36.44 4.71
C PHE A 214 -2.07 37.41 4.95
N THR A 215 -1.22 37.62 3.95
CA THR A 215 0.03 38.38 4.06
C THR A 215 0.03 39.59 3.15
N GLY A 216 0.75 40.62 3.56
CA GLY A 216 0.79 41.89 2.87
C GLY A 216 -0.46 42.74 3.13
N ARG A 217 -0.78 43.62 2.17
CA ARG A 217 -2.00 44.44 2.27
C ARG A 217 -3.22 43.55 2.01
N SER A 218 -4.07 43.51 3.00
CA SER A 218 -5.29 42.70 2.96
C SER A 218 -6.51 43.56 3.21
N ARG A 219 -7.58 43.30 2.45
CA ARG A 219 -8.89 43.96 2.60
C ARG A 219 -9.97 42.89 2.72
N ALA A 220 -10.68 42.88 3.81
CA ALA A 220 -11.87 42.05 4.01
C ALA A 220 -13.13 42.92 4.04
N VAL A 221 -14.19 42.49 3.38
CA VAL A 221 -15.50 43.09 3.39
C VAL A 221 -16.48 42.06 3.93
N PHE A 222 -17.07 42.32 5.08
CA PHE A 222 -18.03 41.42 5.72
C PHE A 222 -19.45 41.84 5.35
N HIS A 223 -20.30 40.86 5.08
CA HIS A 223 -21.74 41.06 4.82
C HIS A 223 -22.51 40.84 6.12
N PRO A 224 -23.24 41.87 6.62
CA PRO A 224 -23.91 41.77 7.93
C PRO A 224 -25.04 40.75 8.01
N ASP A 225 -25.60 40.33 6.88
CA ASP A 225 -26.72 39.39 6.81
C ASP A 225 -26.31 37.90 6.99
N ALA A 226 -25.02 37.62 7.06
CA ALA A 226 -24.50 36.26 7.20
C ALA A 226 -24.53 35.74 8.65
N THR A 227 -24.93 36.57 9.64
CA THR A 227 -24.90 36.20 11.07
C THR A 227 -26.18 35.51 11.55
N GLN A 228 -27.19 35.28 10.68
CA GLN A 228 -28.42 34.58 11.01
C GLN A 228 -28.43 33.14 10.45
N VAL A 229 -27.46 32.33 10.83
CA VAL A 229 -27.66 30.87 10.77
C VAL A 229 -28.16 30.47 12.15
N GLU A 230 -29.44 30.15 12.15
CA GLU A 230 -30.30 29.72 13.28
C GLU A 230 -29.61 28.72 14.20
N GLN A 231 -29.85 28.92 15.48
CA GLN A 231 -29.60 27.99 16.56
C GLN A 231 -30.46 26.73 16.44
#